data_df6cd148c671055bbbb0d297e040355b
#
_entry.id   df6cd148c671055bbbb0d297e040355b
#
_cell.length_a   1.000
_cell.length_b   1.000
_cell.length_c   1.000
_cell.angle_alpha   90.00
_cell.angle_beta   90.00
_cell.angle_gamma   90.00
#
_symmetry.space_group_name_H-M   'P 1'
#
loop_
_entity.id
_entity.type
_entity.pdbx_description
1 polymer ?
#
loop_
_entity_poly.entity_id
_entity_poly.type
_entity_poly.pdbx_seq_one_letter_code
_entity_poly.pdbx_strand_id
1 'polypeptide(L)'
;MVFLDIETTGLSNYYDEITLVGLYDGQRVETLIAGHNLKKLPDLLARYDIVVTFNGTLFDLPFLKTKLPSLRLPPIHIDLRYLLKRLGYSGGLKAIEHRLGMRRNEKAQAINGYLATVLWSRYKRGDLSALEQLVHYNVADVTNLQNLLRFACQQLMANLINGNKTRARLKIERPKKFAVEVNRVKGAGVQLVVGENRILLKNRTVDRPPIALGDLLRTIQTMGGNVPVVVGVDLRASEIRPTGLAILEGDLAYTCLVKTDQQIIAETIRCNPVVISIDSPLGIPIGRCCTRDTCHCRSMGILREAERILWRRGVKVFPCLLPSMQKLTERGMRLAEEFRRRGYNVIESYPGAAQDIMRIPRKGSSLAELAQGLANFGIQGRFILEPCSHDELDAITSAVVAHFYLAGEYEGLGDEREAQLIVPKITNPMRLSTK
;
A
#
# COMPACT_ATOMS: atom_id res chain seq x y z
N MET A 1 -12.10 21.73 -18.49
CA MET A 1 -11.47 21.42 -17.19
C MET A 1 -12.20 20.26 -16.54
N VAL A 2 -11.47 19.35 -15.92
CA VAL A 2 -12.01 18.18 -15.22
C VAL A 2 -11.33 18.02 -13.86
N PHE A 3 -12.08 17.67 -12.83
CA PHE A 3 -11.60 17.21 -11.54
C PHE A 3 -11.44 15.71 -11.58
N LEU A 4 -10.35 15.19 -11.04
CA LEU A 4 -10.01 13.78 -11.08
C LEU A 4 -9.54 13.30 -9.71
N ASP A 5 -10.00 12.11 -9.33
CA ASP A 5 -9.58 11.38 -8.15
C ASP A 5 -9.62 9.88 -8.45
N ILE A 6 -8.65 9.11 -7.94
CA ILE A 6 -8.58 7.66 -8.15
C ILE A 6 -8.61 6.90 -6.83
N GLU A 7 -9.22 5.71 -6.88
CA GLU A 7 -9.09 4.70 -5.83
C GLU A 7 -8.21 3.55 -6.35
N THR A 8 -7.48 2.94 -5.43
CA THR A 8 -6.50 1.89 -5.76
C THR A 8 -6.59 0.72 -4.79
N THR A 9 -5.93 -0.38 -5.10
CA THR A 9 -5.82 -1.52 -4.17
C THR A 9 -4.79 -1.30 -3.06
N GLY A 10 -3.98 -0.24 -3.16
CA GLY A 10 -2.96 0.13 -2.20
C GLY A 10 -2.16 1.35 -2.65
N LEU A 11 -0.97 1.57 -2.09
CA LEU A 11 -0.22 2.81 -2.28
C LEU A 11 0.88 2.74 -3.35
N SER A 12 1.22 1.54 -3.84
CA SER A 12 2.29 1.33 -4.80
C SER A 12 1.78 1.35 -6.23
N ASN A 13 2.13 2.36 -7.02
CA ASN A 13 1.82 2.39 -8.46
C ASN A 13 2.44 1.23 -9.25
N TYR A 14 3.37 0.50 -8.68
CA TYR A 14 3.98 -0.69 -9.28
C TYR A 14 3.20 -1.97 -8.97
N TYR A 15 2.90 -2.24 -7.69
CA TYR A 15 2.26 -3.46 -7.23
C TYR A 15 0.73 -3.39 -7.22
N ASP A 16 0.16 -2.21 -6.99
CA ASP A 16 -1.28 -2.01 -6.84
C ASP A 16 -1.95 -1.63 -8.15
N GLU A 17 -3.28 -1.78 -8.18
CA GLU A 17 -4.10 -1.52 -9.36
C GLU A 17 -5.07 -0.35 -9.12
N ILE A 18 -5.44 0.35 -10.18
CA ILE A 18 -6.53 1.32 -10.14
C ILE A 18 -7.84 0.54 -10.05
N THR A 19 -8.67 0.86 -9.06
CA THR A 19 -9.97 0.24 -8.84
C THR A 19 -11.11 1.07 -9.39
N LEU A 20 -11.02 2.39 -9.21
CA LEU A 20 -12.03 3.36 -9.61
C LEU A 20 -11.37 4.67 -10.00
N VAL A 21 -11.92 5.37 -10.99
CA VAL A 21 -11.57 6.74 -11.35
C VAL A 21 -12.83 7.56 -11.38
N GLY A 22 -12.87 8.62 -10.59
CA GLY A 22 -13.91 9.64 -10.62
C GLY A 22 -13.47 10.84 -11.47
N LEU A 23 -14.34 11.26 -12.36
CA LEU A 23 -14.17 12.49 -13.15
C LEU A 23 -15.39 13.39 -12.90
N TYR A 24 -15.14 14.68 -12.71
CA TYR A 24 -16.21 15.68 -12.56
C TYR A 24 -15.89 16.94 -13.36
N ASP A 25 -16.78 17.37 -14.22
CA ASP A 25 -16.59 18.56 -15.09
C ASP A 25 -17.26 19.84 -14.57
N GLY A 26 -17.84 19.80 -13.36
CA GLY A 26 -18.64 20.88 -12.78
C GLY A 26 -20.15 20.66 -12.96
N GLN A 27 -20.56 19.74 -13.81
CA GLN A 27 -21.97 19.41 -14.08
C GLN A 27 -22.27 17.92 -13.93
N ARG A 28 -21.43 17.06 -14.51
CA ARG A 28 -21.61 15.61 -14.57
C ARG A 28 -20.46 14.89 -13.88
N VAL A 29 -20.81 13.78 -13.25
CA VAL A 29 -19.82 12.84 -12.70
C VAL A 29 -19.74 11.62 -13.59
N GLU A 30 -18.54 11.27 -14.01
CA GLU A 30 -18.24 10.00 -14.65
C GLU A 30 -17.48 9.11 -13.67
N THR A 31 -17.99 7.90 -13.47
CA THR A 31 -17.33 6.88 -12.62
C THR A 31 -16.84 5.75 -13.50
N LEU A 32 -15.55 5.48 -13.44
CA LEU A 32 -14.89 4.45 -14.22
C LEU A 32 -14.39 3.36 -13.27
N ILE A 33 -14.81 2.11 -13.51
CA ILE A 33 -14.56 0.98 -12.64
C ILE A 33 -13.67 -0.02 -13.37
N ALA A 34 -12.62 -0.47 -12.68
CA ALA A 34 -11.73 -1.50 -13.18
C ALA A 34 -12.50 -2.76 -13.59
N GLY A 35 -12.15 -3.26 -14.77
CA GLY A 35 -12.81 -4.44 -15.32
C GLY A 35 -14.17 -4.19 -15.98
N HIS A 36 -14.71 -2.98 -15.92
CA HIS A 36 -15.99 -2.64 -16.54
C HIS A 36 -15.82 -1.58 -17.64
N ASN A 37 -15.59 -0.35 -17.26
CA ASN A 37 -15.56 0.79 -18.19
C ASN A 37 -14.28 1.66 -18.09
N LEU A 38 -13.28 1.26 -17.32
CA LEU A 38 -12.04 2.03 -17.15
C LEU A 38 -11.33 2.31 -18.49
N LYS A 39 -11.53 1.46 -19.50
CA LYS A 39 -10.97 1.65 -20.85
C LYS A 39 -11.46 2.93 -21.55
N LYS A 40 -12.54 3.56 -21.08
CA LYS A 40 -13.04 4.84 -21.61
C LYS A 40 -12.26 6.06 -21.13
N LEU A 41 -11.37 5.90 -20.15
CA LEU A 41 -10.65 7.01 -19.52
C LEU A 41 -9.85 7.86 -20.52
N PRO A 42 -9.09 7.29 -21.48
CA PRO A 42 -8.35 8.09 -22.45
C PRO A 42 -9.25 9.00 -23.28
N ASP A 43 -10.37 8.50 -23.80
CA ASP A 43 -11.31 9.27 -24.63
C ASP A 43 -12.03 10.36 -23.83
N LEU A 44 -12.27 10.13 -22.53
CA LEU A 44 -12.87 11.11 -21.66
C LEU A 44 -11.89 12.23 -21.30
N LEU A 45 -10.65 11.90 -20.93
CA LEU A 45 -9.64 12.90 -20.59
C LEU A 45 -9.18 13.74 -21.77
N ALA A 46 -9.18 13.18 -22.98
CA ALA A 46 -8.82 13.90 -24.20
C ALA A 46 -9.76 15.10 -24.53
N ARG A 47 -10.91 15.19 -23.87
CA ARG A 47 -11.87 16.30 -24.03
C ARG A 47 -11.54 17.53 -23.20
N TYR A 48 -10.49 17.48 -22.39
CA TYR A 48 -10.16 18.50 -21.41
C TYR A 48 -8.72 18.97 -21.56
N ASP A 49 -8.51 20.28 -21.36
CA ASP A 49 -7.19 20.91 -21.38
C ASP A 49 -6.59 21.03 -19.96
N ILE A 50 -7.43 20.95 -18.93
CA ILE A 50 -7.04 21.13 -17.54
C ILE A 50 -7.55 19.95 -16.70
N VAL A 51 -6.65 19.33 -15.95
CA VAL A 51 -6.99 18.38 -14.90
C VAL A 51 -6.66 18.95 -13.52
N VAL A 52 -7.61 18.81 -12.59
CA VAL A 52 -7.48 19.29 -11.20
C VAL A 52 -7.54 18.06 -10.29
N THR A 53 -6.57 17.93 -9.40
CA THR A 53 -6.48 16.85 -8.42
C THR A 53 -6.17 17.38 -7.02
N PHE A 54 -6.18 16.49 -6.02
CA PHE A 54 -5.61 16.76 -4.71
C PHE A 54 -4.50 15.76 -4.40
N ASN A 55 -3.25 16.19 -4.35
CA ASN A 55 -2.06 15.35 -4.22
C ASN A 55 -1.79 14.45 -5.44
N GLY A 56 -2.40 14.76 -6.58
CA GLY A 56 -2.28 13.96 -7.79
C GLY A 56 -0.88 13.92 -8.39
N THR A 57 -0.07 14.94 -8.14
CA THR A 57 1.34 14.98 -8.54
C THR A 57 2.12 13.79 -7.98
N LEU A 58 1.82 13.37 -6.73
CA LEU A 58 2.52 12.30 -6.04
C LEU A 58 1.78 10.97 -6.04
N PHE A 59 0.49 10.95 -6.37
CA PHE A 59 -0.33 9.75 -6.30
C PHE A 59 -1.07 9.45 -7.61
N ASP A 60 -2.12 10.19 -7.95
CA ASP A 60 -3.00 9.87 -9.08
C ASP A 60 -2.26 9.79 -10.42
N LEU A 61 -1.47 10.79 -10.75
CA LEU A 61 -0.80 10.85 -12.04
C LEU A 61 0.31 9.79 -12.22
N PRO A 62 1.15 9.50 -11.21
CA PRO A 62 2.06 8.35 -11.27
C PRO A 62 1.35 7.02 -11.47
N PHE A 63 0.22 6.77 -10.77
CA PHE A 63 -0.59 5.57 -10.98
C PHE A 63 -1.12 5.47 -12.41
N LEU A 64 -1.75 6.55 -12.90
CA LEU A 64 -2.30 6.60 -14.24
C LEU A 64 -1.22 6.36 -15.31
N LYS A 65 -0.05 7.01 -15.18
CA LYS A 65 1.07 6.84 -16.11
C LYS A 65 1.63 5.42 -16.10
N THR A 66 1.72 4.79 -14.92
CA THR A 66 2.27 3.43 -14.78
C THR A 66 1.30 2.37 -15.29
N LYS A 67 0.00 2.51 -14.97
CA LYS A 67 -1.02 1.50 -15.31
C LYS A 67 -1.62 1.68 -16.70
N LEU A 68 -1.58 2.89 -17.23
CA LEU A 68 -2.08 3.25 -18.55
C LEU A 68 -1.02 4.05 -19.33
N PRO A 69 0.07 3.41 -19.80
CA PRO A 69 1.22 4.13 -20.39
C PRO A 69 0.87 4.94 -21.66
N SER A 70 -0.18 4.52 -22.38
CA SER A 70 -0.68 5.23 -23.58
C SER A 70 -1.60 6.41 -23.25
N LEU A 71 -1.95 6.62 -21.97
CA LEU A 71 -2.85 7.68 -21.55
C LEU A 71 -2.17 9.04 -21.73
N ARG A 72 -2.81 9.91 -22.51
CA ARG A 72 -2.44 11.33 -22.60
C ARG A 72 -3.23 12.11 -21.57
N LEU A 73 -2.51 12.70 -20.63
CA LEU A 73 -3.09 13.58 -19.62
C LEU A 73 -3.33 14.97 -20.23
N PRO A 74 -4.35 15.72 -19.74
CA PRO A 74 -4.52 17.13 -20.07
C PRO A 74 -3.22 17.92 -19.87
N PRO A 75 -2.89 18.87 -20.76
CA PRO A 75 -1.62 19.61 -20.72
C PRO A 75 -1.42 20.45 -19.47
N ILE A 76 -2.50 20.90 -18.83
CA ILE A 76 -2.44 21.71 -17.62
C ILE A 76 -2.90 20.88 -16.42
N HIS A 77 -2.04 20.78 -15.42
CA HIS A 77 -2.38 20.11 -14.16
C HIS A 77 -2.36 21.12 -12.99
N ILE A 78 -3.45 21.14 -12.23
CA ILE A 78 -3.57 21.91 -10.99
C ILE A 78 -3.68 20.93 -9.82
N ASP A 79 -2.66 20.90 -8.95
CA ASP A 79 -2.70 20.13 -7.71
C ASP A 79 -3.10 21.04 -6.54
N LEU A 80 -4.32 20.83 -6.05
CA LEU A 80 -4.91 21.65 -4.99
C LEU A 80 -4.15 21.55 -3.67
N ARG A 81 -3.45 20.45 -3.41
CA ARG A 81 -2.64 20.33 -2.19
C ARG A 81 -1.56 21.41 -2.11
N TYR A 82 -0.87 21.66 -3.22
CA TYR A 82 0.18 22.68 -3.26
C TYR A 82 -0.41 24.09 -3.28
N LEU A 83 -1.50 24.30 -4.01
CA LEU A 83 -2.18 25.57 -4.09
C LEU A 83 -2.72 26.01 -2.71
N LEU A 84 -3.41 25.09 -2.01
CA LEU A 84 -3.97 25.36 -0.68
C LEU A 84 -2.87 25.52 0.38
N LYS A 85 -1.74 24.79 0.25
CA LYS A 85 -0.59 24.96 1.13
C LYS A 85 -0.02 26.39 1.07
N ARG A 86 0.06 26.99 -0.12
CA ARG A 86 0.47 28.40 -0.29
C ARG A 86 -0.47 29.39 0.39
N LEU A 87 -1.74 29.02 0.54
CA LEU A 87 -2.76 29.81 1.25
C LEU A 87 -2.82 29.52 2.76
N GLY A 88 -1.88 28.72 3.30
CA GLY A 88 -1.80 28.36 4.72
C GLY A 88 -2.68 27.18 5.15
N TYR A 89 -3.22 26.41 4.18
CA TYR A 89 -3.99 25.19 4.44
C TYR A 89 -3.13 23.97 4.12
N SER A 90 -2.68 23.25 5.14
CA SER A 90 -1.89 22.03 5.03
C SER A 90 -2.62 20.85 5.65
N GLY A 91 -2.29 19.63 5.18
CA GLY A 91 -2.88 18.36 5.62
C GLY A 91 -3.48 17.57 4.47
N GLY A 92 -4.22 16.51 4.80
CA GLY A 92 -4.99 15.73 3.83
C GLY A 92 -6.29 16.43 3.43
N LEU A 93 -6.91 15.95 2.33
CA LEU A 93 -8.14 16.51 1.76
C LEU A 93 -9.22 16.75 2.83
N LYS A 94 -9.56 15.71 3.60
CA LYS A 94 -10.59 15.77 4.65
C LYS A 94 -10.27 16.76 5.78
N ALA A 95 -9.00 16.87 6.16
CA ALA A 95 -8.60 17.82 7.21
C ALA A 95 -8.77 19.26 6.74
N ILE A 96 -8.46 19.53 5.48
CA ILE A 96 -8.64 20.87 4.89
C ILE A 96 -10.12 21.17 4.72
N GLU A 97 -10.94 20.25 4.23
CA GLU A 97 -12.39 20.38 4.13
C GLU A 97 -13.03 20.69 5.47
N HIS A 98 -12.65 19.95 6.52
CA HIS A 98 -13.14 20.19 7.88
C HIS A 98 -12.79 21.61 8.37
N ARG A 99 -11.54 22.06 8.17
CA ARG A 99 -11.10 23.42 8.53
C ARG A 99 -11.86 24.53 7.77
N LEU A 100 -12.33 24.20 6.58
CA LEU A 100 -13.11 25.11 5.74
C LEU A 100 -14.63 24.99 5.97
N GLY A 101 -15.06 24.13 6.92
CA GLY A 101 -16.48 23.94 7.22
C GLY A 101 -17.25 23.17 6.16
N MET A 102 -16.58 22.47 5.26
CA MET A 102 -17.21 21.60 4.27
C MET A 102 -17.66 20.32 4.95
N ARG A 103 -18.97 20.06 4.93
CA ARG A 103 -19.55 18.84 5.53
C ARG A 103 -19.74 17.78 4.46
N ARG A 104 -19.16 16.61 4.68
CA ARG A 104 -19.44 15.40 3.90
C ARG A 104 -20.71 14.71 4.42
N ASN A 105 -21.31 13.88 3.59
CA ASN A 105 -22.33 12.92 4.06
C ASN A 105 -21.68 11.95 5.08
N GLU A 106 -22.42 11.55 6.11
CA GLU A 106 -21.94 10.66 7.18
C GLU A 106 -21.29 9.37 6.63
N LYS A 107 -21.90 8.78 5.59
CA LYS A 107 -21.36 7.58 4.92
C LYS A 107 -19.98 7.81 4.29
N ALA A 108 -19.71 8.98 3.72
CA ALA A 108 -18.42 9.32 3.10
C ALA A 108 -17.39 9.85 4.11
N GLN A 109 -17.84 10.31 5.28
CA GLN A 109 -16.95 10.85 6.32
C GLN A 109 -16.13 9.76 7.01
N ALA A 110 -16.72 8.58 7.22
CA ALA A 110 -16.08 7.45 7.89
C ALA A 110 -15.03 6.73 7.03
N ILE A 111 -15.08 6.87 5.69
CA ILE A 111 -14.19 6.14 4.77
C ILE A 111 -12.86 6.89 4.66
N ASN A 112 -11.75 6.20 4.79
CA ASN A 112 -10.39 6.65 4.46
C ASN A 112 -9.81 5.82 3.32
N GLY A 113 -8.62 6.18 2.81
CA GLY A 113 -7.99 5.48 1.70
C GLY A 113 -7.76 3.98 1.95
N TYR A 114 -7.52 3.59 3.21
CA TYR A 114 -7.43 2.18 3.58
C TYR A 114 -8.81 1.48 3.51
N LEU A 115 -9.85 2.08 4.07
CA LEU A 115 -11.20 1.50 3.99
C LEU A 115 -11.68 1.39 2.54
N ALA A 116 -11.23 2.26 1.64
CA ALA A 116 -11.49 2.15 0.20
C ALA A 116 -10.94 0.83 -0.38
N THR A 117 -9.73 0.40 0.02
CA THR A 117 -9.17 -0.89 -0.40
C THR A 117 -9.96 -2.08 0.14
N VAL A 118 -10.43 -2.00 1.40
CA VAL A 118 -11.28 -3.02 2.02
C VAL A 118 -12.63 -3.11 1.31
N LEU A 119 -13.27 -1.98 1.00
CA LEU A 119 -14.54 -1.93 0.27
C LEU A 119 -14.39 -2.56 -1.12
N TRP A 120 -13.30 -2.27 -1.83
CA TRP A 120 -13.02 -2.93 -3.11
C TRP A 120 -12.88 -4.45 -2.96
N SER A 121 -12.14 -4.92 -1.96
CA SER A 121 -11.99 -6.34 -1.67
C SER A 121 -13.33 -7.02 -1.35
N ARG A 122 -14.21 -6.37 -0.57
CA ARG A 122 -15.57 -6.85 -0.28
C ARG A 122 -16.41 -6.93 -1.55
N TYR A 123 -16.36 -5.89 -2.40
CA TYR A 123 -17.03 -5.90 -3.70
C TYR A 123 -16.59 -7.07 -4.58
N LYS A 124 -15.27 -7.33 -4.65
CA LYS A 124 -14.71 -8.46 -5.41
C LYS A 124 -15.22 -9.81 -4.90
N ARG A 125 -15.62 -9.91 -3.65
CA ARG A 125 -16.25 -11.10 -3.03
C ARG A 125 -17.79 -11.12 -3.16
N GLY A 126 -18.37 -10.17 -3.90
CA GLY A 126 -19.81 -10.13 -4.21
C GLY A 126 -20.64 -9.18 -3.35
N ASP A 127 -20.02 -8.40 -2.45
CA ASP A 127 -20.72 -7.39 -1.66
C ASP A 127 -20.95 -6.11 -2.48
N LEU A 128 -22.14 -5.99 -3.03
CA LEU A 128 -22.53 -4.84 -3.85
C LEU A 128 -22.65 -3.54 -3.04
N SER A 129 -22.98 -3.64 -1.75
CA SER A 129 -23.08 -2.46 -0.88
C SER A 129 -21.70 -1.81 -0.65
N ALA A 130 -20.63 -2.61 -0.69
CA ALA A 130 -19.28 -2.11 -0.61
C ALA A 130 -18.88 -1.27 -1.84
N LEU A 131 -19.32 -1.67 -3.04
CA LEU A 131 -19.10 -0.86 -4.25
C LEU A 131 -19.87 0.46 -4.16
N GLU A 132 -21.11 0.43 -3.74
CA GLU A 132 -21.92 1.64 -3.56
C GLU A 132 -21.25 2.63 -2.62
N GLN A 133 -20.75 2.15 -1.46
CA GLN A 133 -20.02 2.97 -0.50
C GLN A 133 -18.74 3.56 -1.10
N LEU A 134 -17.96 2.75 -1.82
CA LEU A 134 -16.72 3.18 -2.47
C LEU A 134 -16.98 4.26 -3.53
N VAL A 135 -18.01 4.09 -4.34
CA VAL A 135 -18.41 5.09 -5.35
C VAL A 135 -18.91 6.37 -4.70
N HIS A 136 -19.73 6.27 -3.65
CA HIS A 136 -20.16 7.45 -2.88
C HIS A 136 -18.97 8.23 -2.32
N TYR A 137 -17.95 7.54 -1.84
CA TYR A 137 -16.74 8.14 -1.31
C TYR A 137 -15.98 8.92 -2.39
N ASN A 138 -15.66 8.26 -3.51
CA ASN A 138 -14.92 8.89 -4.61
C ASN A 138 -15.71 10.04 -5.26
N VAL A 139 -17.03 9.92 -5.43
CA VAL A 139 -17.89 11.00 -5.93
C VAL A 139 -17.83 12.22 -5.01
N ALA A 140 -17.82 12.02 -3.69
CA ALA A 140 -17.66 13.11 -2.74
C ALA A 140 -16.28 13.78 -2.85
N ASP A 141 -15.21 12.97 -2.98
CA ASP A 141 -13.85 13.47 -3.13
C ASP A 141 -13.75 14.34 -4.40
N VAL A 142 -14.12 13.82 -5.57
CA VAL A 142 -13.96 14.54 -6.83
C VAL A 142 -14.84 15.78 -6.94
N THR A 143 -16.04 15.77 -6.39
CA THR A 143 -16.95 16.95 -6.44
C THR A 143 -16.52 18.05 -5.49
N ASN A 144 -15.93 17.73 -4.35
CA ASN A 144 -15.40 18.70 -3.41
C ASN A 144 -14.19 19.47 -3.95
N LEU A 145 -13.43 18.89 -4.89
CA LEU A 145 -12.29 19.58 -5.51
C LEU A 145 -12.71 20.89 -6.20
N GLN A 146 -13.90 20.93 -6.79
CA GLN A 146 -14.40 22.18 -7.41
C GLN A 146 -14.56 23.30 -6.38
N ASN A 147 -15.12 23.01 -5.23
CA ASN A 147 -15.33 24.00 -4.18
C ASN A 147 -14.00 24.46 -3.57
N LEU A 148 -13.03 23.54 -3.44
CA LEU A 148 -11.68 23.87 -3.00
C LEU A 148 -10.94 24.74 -4.02
N LEU A 149 -11.06 24.46 -5.31
CA LEU A 149 -10.47 25.31 -6.36
C LEU A 149 -11.11 26.70 -6.34
N ARG A 150 -12.45 26.78 -6.29
CA ARG A 150 -13.18 28.05 -6.23
C ARG A 150 -12.76 28.88 -5.02
N PHE A 151 -12.69 28.25 -3.84
CA PHE A 151 -12.17 28.88 -2.62
C PHE A 151 -10.75 29.40 -2.80
N ALA A 152 -9.84 28.56 -3.36
CA ALA A 152 -8.45 28.95 -3.56
C ALA A 152 -8.32 30.15 -4.51
N CYS A 153 -9.06 30.17 -5.62
CA CYS A 153 -9.08 31.31 -6.56
C CYS A 153 -9.60 32.58 -5.89
N GLN A 154 -10.71 32.51 -5.15
CA GLN A 154 -11.27 33.68 -4.45
C GLN A 154 -10.29 34.21 -3.39
N GLN A 155 -9.61 33.35 -2.64
CA GLN A 155 -8.62 33.76 -1.65
C GLN A 155 -7.39 34.42 -2.30
N LEU A 156 -6.92 33.87 -3.44
CA LEU A 156 -5.83 34.48 -4.22
C LEU A 156 -6.23 35.88 -4.74
N MET A 157 -7.42 36.01 -5.29
CA MET A 157 -7.94 37.28 -5.76
C MET A 157 -8.04 38.31 -4.60
N ALA A 158 -8.59 37.92 -3.46
CA ALA A 158 -8.66 38.78 -2.28
C ALA A 158 -7.27 39.19 -1.78
N ASN A 159 -6.29 38.29 -1.80
CA ASN A 159 -4.91 38.63 -1.41
C ASN A 159 -4.23 39.58 -2.39
N LEU A 160 -4.54 39.50 -3.69
CA LEU A 160 -4.02 40.43 -4.71
C LEU A 160 -4.61 41.83 -4.55
N ILE A 161 -5.92 41.93 -4.26
CA ILE A 161 -6.61 43.21 -4.13
C ILE A 161 -6.26 43.92 -2.81
N ASN A 162 -6.21 43.18 -1.70
CA ASN A 162 -6.13 43.76 -0.33
C ASN A 162 -4.74 43.64 0.30
N GLY A 163 -3.70 43.20 -0.44
CA GLY A 163 -2.35 42.98 0.09
C GLY A 163 -2.37 42.03 1.28
N ASN A 164 -2.01 40.81 1.11
CA ASN A 164 -1.76 39.67 2.04
C ASN A 164 -2.33 39.68 3.50
N LYS A 165 -3.20 40.58 3.86
CA LYS A 165 -3.66 40.82 5.25
C LYS A 165 -5.09 40.38 5.55
N THR A 166 -5.87 39.97 4.54
CA THR A 166 -7.29 39.67 4.78
C THR A 166 -7.61 38.22 4.49
N ARG A 167 -7.79 37.40 5.54
CA ARG A 167 -8.55 36.15 5.39
C ARG A 167 -10.01 36.53 5.10
N ALA A 168 -10.37 36.58 3.83
CA ALA A 168 -11.77 36.79 3.47
C ALA A 168 -12.61 35.65 4.06
N ARG A 169 -13.68 35.95 4.79
CA ARG A 169 -14.69 34.96 5.20
C ARG A 169 -15.50 34.59 3.95
N LEU A 170 -14.93 33.66 3.15
CA LEU A 170 -15.56 33.17 1.93
C LEU A 170 -16.59 32.12 2.30
N LYS A 171 -17.80 32.28 1.79
CA LYS A 171 -18.86 31.29 1.94
C LYS A 171 -18.59 30.14 0.95
N ILE A 172 -18.31 28.96 1.48
CA ILE A 172 -18.13 27.77 0.64
C ILE A 172 -19.49 27.24 0.27
N GLU A 173 -19.74 27.11 -1.03
CA GLU A 173 -20.95 26.49 -1.55
C GLU A 173 -20.98 24.99 -1.22
N ARG A 174 -22.20 24.47 -1.00
CA ARG A 174 -22.36 23.03 -0.82
C ARG A 174 -22.11 22.31 -2.15
N PRO A 175 -21.35 21.19 -2.15
CA PRO A 175 -21.14 20.42 -3.37
C PRO A 175 -22.48 19.87 -3.90
N LYS A 176 -22.56 19.72 -5.23
CA LYS A 176 -23.70 19.02 -5.85
C LYS A 176 -23.76 17.61 -5.31
N LYS A 177 -24.96 17.17 -4.93
CA LYS A 177 -25.20 15.78 -4.52
C LYS A 177 -25.58 14.97 -5.74
N PHE A 178 -24.93 13.83 -5.91
CA PHE A 178 -25.28 12.84 -6.91
C PHE A 178 -25.85 11.58 -6.21
N ALA A 179 -26.95 11.07 -6.74
CA ALA A 179 -27.46 9.78 -6.31
C ALA A 179 -26.46 8.69 -6.75
N VAL A 180 -26.18 7.75 -5.87
CA VAL A 180 -25.40 6.54 -6.18
C VAL A 180 -26.23 5.36 -5.73
N GLU A 181 -26.54 4.45 -6.65
CA GLU A 181 -27.37 3.28 -6.41
C GLU A 181 -26.80 2.06 -7.13
N VAL A 182 -26.79 0.92 -6.47
CA VAL A 182 -26.39 -0.35 -7.06
C VAL A 182 -27.59 -1.30 -7.06
N ASN A 183 -28.09 -1.59 -8.26
CA ASN A 183 -29.31 -2.35 -8.44
C ASN A 183 -29.04 -3.69 -9.16
N ARG A 184 -29.67 -4.79 -8.71
CA ARG A 184 -29.70 -6.04 -9.46
C ARG A 184 -30.76 -5.92 -10.57
N VAL A 185 -30.35 -6.18 -11.81
CA VAL A 185 -31.25 -6.17 -12.97
C VAL A 185 -31.51 -7.61 -13.41
N LYS A 186 -32.77 -8.03 -13.46
CA LYS A 186 -33.14 -9.38 -13.90
C LYS A 186 -32.55 -9.67 -15.29
N GLY A 187 -31.78 -10.78 -15.39
CA GLY A 187 -31.19 -11.24 -16.65
C GLY A 187 -29.97 -10.47 -17.16
N ALA A 188 -29.61 -9.30 -16.58
CA ALA A 188 -28.57 -8.43 -17.09
C ALA A 188 -27.38 -8.18 -16.12
N GLY A 189 -27.43 -8.73 -14.90
CA GLY A 189 -26.37 -8.53 -13.92
C GLY A 189 -26.64 -7.40 -12.93
N VAL A 190 -25.65 -6.57 -12.66
CA VAL A 190 -25.69 -5.46 -11.70
C VAL A 190 -25.56 -4.14 -12.44
N GLN A 191 -26.43 -3.18 -12.13
CA GLN A 191 -26.36 -1.82 -12.66
C GLN A 191 -25.97 -0.85 -11.54
N LEU A 192 -24.92 -0.08 -11.77
CA LEU A 192 -24.57 1.08 -10.97
C LEU A 192 -25.13 2.33 -11.63
N VAL A 193 -25.82 3.15 -10.86
CA VAL A 193 -26.31 4.47 -11.26
C VAL A 193 -25.57 5.53 -10.48
N VAL A 194 -24.99 6.53 -11.18
CA VAL A 194 -24.34 7.69 -10.57
C VAL A 194 -24.89 8.95 -11.24
N GLY A 195 -25.76 9.67 -10.56
CA GLY A 195 -26.51 10.78 -11.17
C GLY A 195 -27.36 10.28 -12.35
N GLU A 196 -27.04 10.75 -13.56
CA GLU A 196 -27.71 10.33 -14.81
C GLU A 196 -27.01 9.13 -15.48
N ASN A 197 -25.77 8.80 -15.06
CA ASN A 197 -24.97 7.75 -15.67
C ASN A 197 -25.37 6.37 -15.19
N ARG A 198 -25.52 5.43 -16.15
CA ARG A 198 -25.85 4.03 -15.88
C ARG A 198 -24.74 3.14 -16.38
N ILE A 199 -24.14 2.37 -15.49
CA ILE A 199 -23.02 1.47 -15.76
C ILE A 199 -23.48 0.03 -15.52
N LEU A 200 -23.51 -0.78 -16.59
CA LEU A 200 -23.78 -2.21 -16.45
C LEU A 200 -22.50 -2.92 -16.02
N LEU A 201 -22.55 -3.52 -14.84
CA LEU A 201 -21.45 -4.31 -14.29
C LEU A 201 -21.63 -5.76 -14.76
N LYS A 202 -20.68 -6.25 -15.54
CA LYS A 202 -20.66 -7.66 -15.95
C LYS A 202 -20.40 -8.54 -14.74
N ASN A 203 -21.17 -9.62 -14.59
CA ASN A 203 -20.85 -10.65 -13.59
C ASN A 203 -19.42 -11.16 -13.86
N ARG A 204 -18.50 -10.86 -12.96
CA ARG A 204 -17.15 -11.43 -13.00
C ARG A 204 -17.04 -12.53 -11.94
N THR A 205 -16.45 -13.63 -12.36
CA THR A 205 -15.91 -14.64 -11.44
C THR A 205 -14.98 -13.95 -10.43
N VAL A 206 -15.11 -14.36 -9.17
CA VAL A 206 -14.24 -13.91 -8.08
C VAL A 206 -12.79 -14.15 -8.51
N ASP A 207 -12.01 -13.07 -8.67
CA ASP A 207 -10.57 -13.21 -8.86
C ASP A 207 -10.01 -13.83 -7.58
N ARG A 208 -9.46 -15.03 -7.68
CA ARG A 208 -8.70 -15.63 -6.58
C ARG A 208 -7.49 -14.72 -6.28
N PRO A 209 -7.08 -14.63 -5.00
CA PRO A 209 -5.80 -14.00 -4.70
C PRO A 209 -4.72 -14.62 -5.60
N PRO A 210 -3.75 -13.85 -6.08
CA PRO A 210 -2.80 -14.29 -7.13
C PRO A 210 -1.99 -15.53 -6.72
N ILE A 211 -1.74 -15.71 -5.43
CA ILE A 211 -1.12 -16.91 -4.83
C ILE A 211 -1.71 -17.07 -3.43
N ALA A 212 -2.17 -18.26 -3.07
CA ALA A 212 -2.55 -18.61 -1.71
C ALA A 212 -1.40 -19.39 -1.04
N LEU A 213 -1.32 -19.34 0.29
CA LEU A 213 -0.32 -20.13 1.04
C LEU A 213 -0.31 -21.60 0.64
N GLY A 214 -1.50 -22.21 0.46
CA GLY A 214 -1.61 -23.59 0.03
C GLY A 214 -0.95 -23.90 -1.32
N ASP A 215 -0.85 -22.91 -2.22
CA ASP A 215 -0.16 -23.07 -3.50
C ASP A 215 1.35 -23.10 -3.28
N LEU A 216 1.89 -22.24 -2.40
CA LEU A 216 3.31 -22.23 -2.03
C LEU A 216 3.72 -23.54 -1.36
N LEU A 217 2.92 -24.02 -0.39
CA LEU A 217 3.20 -25.26 0.33
C LEU A 217 3.19 -26.47 -0.62
N ARG A 218 2.25 -26.54 -1.56
CA ARG A 218 2.25 -27.57 -2.60
C ARG A 218 3.51 -27.52 -3.46
N THR A 219 3.93 -26.32 -3.87
CA THR A 219 5.17 -26.15 -4.66
C THR A 219 6.38 -26.65 -3.89
N ILE A 220 6.52 -26.30 -2.61
CA ILE A 220 7.62 -26.76 -1.75
C ILE A 220 7.59 -28.28 -1.61
N GLN A 221 6.42 -28.89 -1.39
CA GLN A 221 6.27 -30.36 -1.29
C GLN A 221 6.64 -31.07 -2.58
N THR A 222 6.27 -30.53 -3.75
CA THR A 222 6.64 -31.13 -5.04
C THR A 222 8.15 -31.09 -5.33
N MET A 223 8.87 -30.18 -4.70
CA MET A 223 10.33 -30.10 -4.74
C MET A 223 11.04 -31.10 -3.84
N GLY A 224 10.30 -32.00 -3.18
CA GLY A 224 10.85 -33.12 -2.39
C GLY A 224 10.98 -32.82 -0.88
N GLY A 225 10.29 -31.81 -0.38
CA GLY A 225 10.37 -31.41 1.02
C GLY A 225 9.20 -31.89 1.90
N ASN A 226 9.51 -32.20 3.16
CA ASN A 226 8.52 -32.24 4.24
C ASN A 226 7.96 -30.81 4.43
N VAL A 227 6.85 -30.67 5.18
CA VAL A 227 6.35 -29.36 5.60
C VAL A 227 7.49 -28.57 6.26
N PRO A 228 7.92 -27.45 5.67
CA PRO A 228 9.09 -26.74 6.18
C PRO A 228 8.74 -25.99 7.47
N VAL A 229 9.66 -26.02 8.43
CA VAL A 229 9.66 -25.08 9.56
C VAL A 229 10.50 -23.88 9.16
N VAL A 230 9.92 -22.70 9.21
CA VAL A 230 10.64 -21.43 8.97
C VAL A 230 10.46 -20.49 10.15
N VAL A 231 11.39 -19.58 10.35
CA VAL A 231 11.31 -18.58 11.42
C VAL A 231 11.35 -17.18 10.83
N GLY A 232 10.42 -16.33 11.28
CA GLY A 232 10.39 -14.90 11.02
C GLY A 232 10.74 -14.12 12.28
N VAL A 233 11.53 -13.07 12.12
CA VAL A 233 12.00 -12.21 13.21
C VAL A 233 11.72 -10.75 12.86
N ASP A 234 10.82 -10.09 13.58
CA ASP A 234 10.67 -8.62 13.55
C ASP A 234 11.64 -8.01 14.57
N LEU A 235 12.87 -7.74 14.12
CA LEU A 235 13.98 -7.35 14.97
C LEU A 235 13.86 -5.91 15.47
N ARG A 236 14.15 -5.68 16.73
CA ARG A 236 14.28 -4.35 17.34
C ARG A 236 15.74 -3.91 17.42
N ALA A 237 15.98 -2.61 17.35
CA ALA A 237 17.33 -2.03 17.38
C ALA A 237 18.10 -2.29 18.70
N SER A 238 17.45 -2.69 19.77
CA SER A 238 18.05 -2.97 21.07
C SER A 238 17.28 -4.03 21.84
N GLU A 239 17.94 -4.67 22.80
CA GLU A 239 17.36 -5.67 23.70
C GLU A 239 16.39 -5.12 24.76
N ILE A 240 16.22 -3.79 24.82
CA ILE A 240 15.28 -3.14 25.75
C ILE A 240 13.83 -3.41 25.36
N ARG A 241 13.57 -3.33 24.05
CA ARG A 241 12.23 -3.60 23.48
C ARG A 241 12.14 -5.03 23.00
N PRO A 242 11.01 -5.70 23.22
CA PRO A 242 10.83 -7.07 22.72
C PRO A 242 10.85 -7.11 21.21
N THR A 243 11.45 -8.15 20.69
CA THR A 243 11.50 -8.56 19.29
C THR A 243 10.40 -9.59 19.06
N GLY A 244 9.62 -9.46 17.99
CA GLY A 244 8.65 -10.46 17.56
C GLY A 244 9.34 -11.66 16.92
N LEU A 245 8.97 -12.86 17.33
CA LEU A 245 9.44 -14.11 16.73
C LEU A 245 8.24 -14.96 16.35
N ALA A 246 8.22 -15.45 15.13
CA ALA A 246 7.21 -16.36 14.61
C ALA A 246 7.85 -17.63 14.07
N ILE A 247 7.37 -18.77 14.53
CA ILE A 247 7.69 -20.09 14.00
C ILE A 247 6.50 -20.49 13.14
N LEU A 248 6.74 -20.76 11.86
CA LEU A 248 5.71 -21.16 10.92
C LEU A 248 6.00 -22.57 10.42
N GLU A 249 5.16 -23.51 10.82
CA GLU A 249 5.18 -24.90 10.39
C GLU A 249 4.03 -25.13 9.40
N GLY A 250 4.35 -25.15 8.13
CA GLY A 250 3.34 -25.14 7.07
C GLY A 250 2.46 -23.88 7.13
N ASP A 251 1.19 -24.05 7.48
CA ASP A 251 0.22 -22.97 7.65
C ASP A 251 0.00 -22.53 9.11
N LEU A 252 0.61 -23.25 10.07
CA LEU A 252 0.41 -22.99 11.50
C LEU A 252 1.50 -22.10 12.09
N ALA A 253 1.13 -20.95 12.58
CA ALA A 253 2.02 -19.96 13.19
C ALA A 253 1.98 -20.01 14.73
N TYR A 254 3.16 -20.07 15.33
CA TYR A 254 3.39 -19.87 16.77
C TYR A 254 4.20 -18.58 16.94
N THR A 255 3.77 -17.71 17.81
CA THR A 255 4.45 -16.43 18.05
C THR A 255 4.87 -16.28 19.49
N CYS A 256 5.93 -15.53 19.70
CA CYS A 256 6.34 -15.07 21.02
C CYS A 256 7.14 -13.76 20.93
N LEU A 257 7.27 -13.10 22.08
CA LEU A 257 8.11 -11.93 22.25
C LEU A 257 9.37 -12.29 23.02
N VAL A 258 10.53 -12.03 22.44
CA VAL A 258 11.86 -12.26 23.02
C VAL A 258 12.65 -10.95 23.08
N LYS A 259 13.60 -10.83 24.02
CA LYS A 259 14.33 -9.56 24.21
C LYS A 259 15.79 -9.64 23.78
N THR A 260 16.51 -10.65 24.25
CA THR A 260 17.95 -10.73 24.05
C THR A 260 18.33 -11.51 22.80
N ASP A 261 19.51 -11.21 22.24
CA ASP A 261 20.06 -11.98 21.12
C ASP A 261 20.19 -13.47 21.46
N GLN A 262 20.54 -13.79 22.71
CA GLN A 262 20.61 -15.16 23.19
C GLN A 262 19.24 -15.87 23.17
N GLN A 263 18.16 -15.17 23.58
CA GLN A 263 16.80 -15.71 23.49
C GLN A 263 16.37 -15.92 22.04
N ILE A 264 16.63 -14.94 21.16
CA ILE A 264 16.34 -15.07 19.73
C ILE A 264 17.02 -16.31 19.15
N ILE A 265 18.32 -16.47 19.44
CA ILE A 265 19.11 -17.60 18.94
C ILE A 265 18.57 -18.92 19.52
N ALA A 266 18.34 -18.99 20.83
CA ALA A 266 17.88 -20.21 21.50
C ALA A 266 16.52 -20.69 20.97
N GLU A 267 15.53 -19.79 20.89
CA GLU A 267 14.19 -20.13 20.41
C GLU A 267 14.19 -20.50 18.91
N THR A 268 14.99 -19.81 18.12
CA THR A 268 15.15 -20.12 16.68
C THR A 268 15.79 -21.49 16.46
N ILE A 269 16.88 -21.81 17.15
CA ILE A 269 17.59 -23.07 16.97
C ILE A 269 16.76 -24.25 17.46
N ARG A 270 15.96 -24.07 18.51
CA ARG A 270 15.10 -25.12 19.07
C ARG A 270 14.15 -25.76 18.04
N CYS A 271 13.67 -24.98 17.08
CA CYS A 271 12.77 -25.51 16.05
C CYS A 271 13.49 -25.93 14.75
N ASN A 272 14.82 -25.83 14.71
CA ASN A 272 15.65 -26.26 13.57
C ASN A 272 15.08 -25.81 12.20
N PRO A 273 14.90 -24.50 11.94
CA PRO A 273 14.25 -24.01 10.74
C PRO A 273 15.12 -24.21 9.51
N VAL A 274 14.49 -24.43 8.35
CA VAL A 274 15.20 -24.48 7.05
C VAL A 274 15.60 -23.10 6.54
N VAL A 275 14.85 -22.05 6.92
CA VAL A 275 15.13 -20.64 6.60
C VAL A 275 14.76 -19.76 7.77
N ILE A 276 15.61 -18.79 8.06
CA ILE A 276 15.38 -17.71 9.01
C ILE A 276 15.24 -16.41 8.22
N SER A 277 14.11 -15.73 8.37
CA SER A 277 13.79 -14.46 7.70
C SER A 277 13.78 -13.33 8.71
N ILE A 278 14.67 -12.35 8.55
CA ILE A 278 14.86 -11.26 9.52
C ILE A 278 14.38 -9.93 8.91
N ASP A 279 13.47 -9.25 9.60
CA ASP A 279 13.10 -7.85 9.30
C ASP A 279 14.16 -6.90 9.85
N SER A 280 15.23 -6.78 9.12
CA SER A 280 16.31 -5.84 9.34
C SER A 280 17.21 -5.83 8.11
N PRO A 281 17.86 -4.70 7.77
CA PRO A 281 18.92 -4.72 6.79
C PRO A 281 20.06 -5.64 7.24
N LEU A 282 20.44 -6.58 6.37
CA LEU A 282 21.52 -7.55 6.62
C LEU A 282 22.83 -7.21 5.90
N GLY A 283 22.88 -6.03 5.29
CA GLY A 283 24.04 -5.49 4.61
C GLY A 283 24.05 -3.97 4.62
N ILE A 284 25.12 -3.40 4.11
CA ILE A 284 25.34 -1.96 4.02
C ILE A 284 25.69 -1.55 2.58
N PRO A 285 25.55 -0.27 2.21
CA PRO A 285 25.85 0.19 0.85
C PRO A 285 27.27 -0.16 0.42
N ILE A 286 27.44 -0.52 -0.85
CA ILE A 286 28.77 -0.82 -1.44
C ILE A 286 29.74 0.34 -1.17
N GLY A 287 30.94 -0.02 -0.73
CA GLY A 287 31.98 0.93 -0.36
C GLY A 287 31.93 1.41 1.10
N ARG A 288 30.88 1.09 1.84
CA ARG A 288 30.83 1.30 3.29
C ARG A 288 31.59 0.18 4.00
N CYS A 289 32.40 0.55 5.00
CA CYS A 289 33.09 -0.43 5.87
C CYS A 289 32.40 -0.57 7.25
N CYS A 290 31.47 0.34 7.58
CA CYS A 290 30.75 0.35 8.84
C CYS A 290 29.47 1.19 8.76
N THR A 291 28.64 1.14 9.79
CA THR A 291 27.38 1.87 9.89
C THR A 291 27.54 3.33 10.36
N ARG A 292 28.67 3.68 10.96
CA ARG A 292 28.90 4.96 11.65
C ARG A 292 28.97 6.16 10.72
N ASP A 293 28.33 7.26 11.09
CA ASP A 293 28.38 8.53 10.34
C ASP A 293 29.72 9.28 10.47
N THR A 294 30.48 9.00 11.53
CA THR A 294 31.82 9.61 11.77
C THR A 294 32.92 8.97 10.93
N CYS A 295 32.65 7.84 10.27
CA CYS A 295 33.65 7.18 9.43
C CYS A 295 33.69 7.83 8.04
N HIS A 296 34.92 7.91 7.47
CA HIS A 296 35.15 8.40 6.11
C HIS A 296 34.26 7.72 5.05
N CYS A 297 33.96 6.43 5.22
CA CYS A 297 33.05 5.70 4.31
C CYS A 297 31.61 6.26 4.25
N ARG A 298 31.26 7.24 5.10
CA ARG A 298 29.97 7.92 5.07
C ARG A 298 29.67 8.58 3.72
N SER A 299 30.70 8.98 2.99
CA SER A 299 30.63 9.55 1.64
C SER A 299 29.97 8.59 0.62
N MET A 300 30.02 7.28 0.85
CA MET A 300 29.39 6.25 -0.01
C MET A 300 27.84 6.19 0.15
N GLY A 301 27.27 7.01 1.03
CA GLY A 301 25.84 7.12 1.22
C GLY A 301 25.27 6.25 2.34
N ILE A 302 23.91 6.24 2.41
CA ILE A 302 23.15 5.54 3.46
C ILE A 302 22.10 4.57 2.91
N LEU A 303 22.00 4.47 1.59
CA LEU A 303 20.99 3.71 0.85
C LEU A 303 21.66 2.61 0.04
N ARG A 304 21.16 1.39 0.17
CA ARG A 304 21.46 0.29 -0.75
C ARG A 304 20.56 0.37 -1.99
N GLU A 305 20.87 -0.41 -2.99
CA GLU A 305 20.05 -0.49 -4.19
C GLU A 305 18.66 -1.09 -3.89
N ALA A 306 18.52 -1.97 -2.91
CA ALA A 306 17.23 -2.53 -2.49
C ALA A 306 16.23 -1.43 -2.07
N GLU A 307 16.63 -0.48 -1.21
CA GLU A 307 15.76 0.62 -0.80
C GLU A 307 15.41 1.55 -1.99
N ARG A 308 16.37 1.78 -2.91
CA ARG A 308 16.14 2.59 -4.12
C ARG A 308 15.12 1.94 -5.06
N ILE A 309 15.19 0.60 -5.21
CA ILE A 309 14.21 -0.16 -5.99
C ILE A 309 12.83 -0.04 -5.36
N LEU A 310 12.70 -0.23 -4.04
CA LEU A 310 11.42 -0.09 -3.34
C LEU A 310 10.84 1.31 -3.50
N TRP A 311 11.63 2.36 -3.38
CA TRP A 311 11.17 3.74 -3.60
C TRP A 311 10.67 3.97 -5.02
N ARG A 312 11.39 3.47 -6.04
CA ARG A 312 10.93 3.53 -7.43
C ARG A 312 9.62 2.79 -7.65
N ARG A 313 9.36 1.74 -6.85
CA ARG A 313 8.11 0.96 -6.86
C ARG A 313 7.01 1.55 -5.96
N GLY A 314 7.23 2.72 -5.36
CA GLY A 314 6.25 3.40 -4.50
C GLY A 314 6.10 2.78 -3.12
N VAL A 315 6.98 1.88 -2.71
CA VAL A 315 7.01 1.28 -1.37
C VAL A 315 7.88 2.12 -0.46
N LYS A 316 7.28 2.62 0.64
CA LYS A 316 8.01 3.42 1.63
C LYS A 316 8.90 2.51 2.48
N VAL A 317 10.18 2.82 2.51
CA VAL A 317 11.20 2.17 3.35
C VAL A 317 12.19 3.22 3.85
N PHE A 318 12.77 3.00 5.02
CA PHE A 318 13.84 3.85 5.54
C PHE A 318 15.21 3.42 4.98
N PRO A 319 16.12 4.37 4.71
CA PRO A 319 17.51 4.03 4.41
C PRO A 319 18.12 3.15 5.49
N CYS A 320 18.84 2.10 5.11
CA CYS A 320 19.44 1.15 6.05
C CYS A 320 20.39 1.82 7.07
N LEU A 321 21.06 2.91 6.68
CA LEU A 321 21.97 3.68 7.54
C LEU A 321 21.44 5.07 7.93
N LEU A 322 20.11 5.26 7.91
CA LEU A 322 19.50 6.41 8.61
C LEU A 322 19.90 6.34 10.10
N PRO A 323 20.21 7.45 10.80
CA PRO A 323 20.68 7.40 12.20
C PRO A 323 19.80 6.55 13.14
N SER A 324 18.49 6.54 12.93
CA SER A 324 17.54 5.68 13.68
C SER A 324 17.62 4.19 13.31
N MET A 325 18.19 3.85 12.15
CA MET A 325 18.30 2.48 11.61
C MET A 325 19.67 1.83 11.85
N GLN A 326 20.73 2.61 12.09
CA GLN A 326 22.08 2.10 12.19
C GLN A 326 22.24 0.96 13.20
N LYS A 327 21.70 1.12 14.41
CA LYS A 327 21.75 0.08 15.44
C LYS A 327 20.96 -1.18 15.08
N LEU A 328 19.83 -1.02 14.35
CA LEU A 328 19.04 -2.14 13.86
C LEU A 328 19.84 -2.91 12.81
N THR A 329 20.42 -2.23 11.84
CA THR A 329 21.27 -2.80 10.79
C THR A 329 22.47 -3.57 11.39
N GLU A 330 23.20 -2.96 12.35
CA GLU A 330 24.29 -3.64 13.04
C GLU A 330 23.87 -4.91 13.76
N ARG A 331 22.75 -4.85 14.48
CA ARG A 331 22.22 -6.00 15.20
C ARG A 331 21.78 -7.11 14.25
N GLY A 332 21.07 -6.74 13.16
CA GLY A 332 20.63 -7.68 12.13
C GLY A 332 21.79 -8.40 11.46
N MET A 333 22.80 -7.65 11.02
CA MET A 333 24.01 -8.22 10.41
C MET A 333 24.72 -9.21 11.36
N ARG A 334 24.88 -8.84 12.65
CA ARG A 334 25.53 -9.69 13.64
C ARG A 334 24.74 -10.97 13.90
N LEU A 335 23.42 -10.90 14.05
CA LEU A 335 22.56 -12.06 14.23
C LEU A 335 22.57 -12.97 12.99
N ALA A 336 22.47 -12.38 11.81
CA ALA A 336 22.51 -13.15 10.56
C ALA A 336 23.84 -13.90 10.41
N GLU A 337 24.96 -13.26 10.72
CA GLU A 337 26.29 -13.88 10.71
C GLU A 337 26.37 -15.04 11.73
N GLU A 338 25.81 -14.86 12.93
CA GLU A 338 25.78 -15.90 13.96
C GLU A 338 24.98 -17.13 13.53
N PHE A 339 23.82 -16.93 12.89
CA PHE A 339 23.02 -18.02 12.35
C PHE A 339 23.70 -18.72 11.16
N ARG A 340 24.30 -17.95 10.24
CA ARG A 340 25.05 -18.48 9.09
C ARG A 340 26.25 -19.33 9.53
N ARG A 341 27.01 -18.91 10.56
CA ARG A 341 28.10 -19.70 11.14
C ARG A 341 27.64 -21.02 11.74
N ARG A 342 26.36 -21.11 12.14
CA ARG A 342 25.73 -22.35 12.63
C ARG A 342 25.11 -23.18 11.51
N GLY A 343 25.25 -22.77 10.24
CA GLY A 343 24.77 -23.50 9.07
C GLY A 343 23.32 -23.19 8.65
N TYR A 344 22.69 -22.19 9.25
CA TYR A 344 21.33 -21.79 8.86
C TYR A 344 21.30 -20.89 7.63
N ASN A 345 20.28 -21.07 6.78
CA ASN A 345 20.00 -20.15 5.68
C ASN A 345 19.26 -18.91 6.22
N VAL A 346 19.83 -17.74 6.01
CA VAL A 346 19.28 -16.47 6.53
C VAL A 346 19.02 -15.51 5.39
N ILE A 347 17.79 -15.02 5.30
CA ILE A 347 17.35 -14.02 4.34
C ILE A 347 16.93 -12.73 5.03
N GLU A 348 17.03 -11.63 4.31
CA GLU A 348 16.47 -10.35 4.70
C GLU A 348 15.04 -10.26 4.18
N SER A 349 14.12 -9.79 5.00
CA SER A 349 12.75 -9.45 4.60
C SER A 349 12.36 -8.06 5.09
N TYR A 350 11.29 -7.53 4.51
CA TYR A 350 10.64 -6.31 4.97
C TYR A 350 9.12 -6.54 4.95
N PRO A 351 8.49 -6.79 6.12
CA PRO A 351 7.06 -7.05 6.24
C PRO A 351 6.20 -6.02 5.51
N GLY A 352 6.52 -4.73 5.64
CA GLY A 352 5.77 -3.70 4.97
C GLY A 352 5.73 -3.83 3.44
N ALA A 353 6.84 -4.21 2.79
CA ALA A 353 6.85 -4.47 1.35
C ALA A 353 6.09 -5.76 1.02
N ALA A 354 6.31 -6.82 1.80
CA ALA A 354 5.63 -8.10 1.59
C ALA A 354 4.11 -7.97 1.75
N GLN A 355 3.63 -7.25 2.75
CA GLN A 355 2.21 -6.97 2.97
C GLN A 355 1.59 -6.23 1.79
N ASP A 356 2.25 -5.17 1.29
CA ASP A 356 1.78 -4.46 0.09
C ASP A 356 1.68 -5.39 -1.13
N ILE A 357 2.72 -6.17 -1.38
CA ILE A 357 2.77 -7.08 -2.53
C ILE A 357 1.70 -8.17 -2.44
N MET A 358 1.50 -8.74 -1.25
CA MET A 358 0.47 -9.75 -0.97
C MET A 358 -0.94 -9.16 -0.82
N ARG A 359 -1.06 -7.82 -0.82
CA ARG A 359 -2.32 -7.09 -0.58
C ARG A 359 -2.93 -7.41 0.80
N ILE A 360 -2.07 -7.58 1.79
CA ILE A 360 -2.44 -7.73 3.20
C ILE A 360 -2.40 -6.33 3.85
N PRO A 361 -3.38 -5.98 4.70
CA PRO A 361 -3.37 -4.71 5.40
C PRO A 361 -2.09 -4.47 6.19
N ARG A 362 -1.52 -3.26 6.06
CA ARG A 362 -0.38 -2.86 6.90
C ARG A 362 -0.83 -2.49 8.32
N LYS A 363 0.11 -2.53 9.24
CA LYS A 363 -0.02 -2.13 10.65
C LYS A 363 -0.66 -0.76 10.91
N GLY A 364 -0.57 0.16 9.99
CA GLY A 364 -1.15 1.50 10.15
C GLY A 364 -2.67 1.54 10.07
N SER A 365 -3.34 0.45 9.66
CA SER A 365 -4.80 0.35 9.60
C SER A 365 -5.40 -0.12 10.93
N SER A 366 -5.19 -1.36 11.28
CA SER A 366 -5.43 -1.93 12.61
C SER A 366 -4.73 -3.30 12.73
N LEU A 367 -4.40 -3.71 13.96
CA LEU A 367 -3.85 -5.04 14.22
C LEU A 367 -4.82 -6.15 13.81
N ALA A 368 -6.11 -5.97 14.08
CA ALA A 368 -7.15 -6.92 13.72
C ALA A 368 -7.26 -7.14 12.20
N GLU A 369 -7.10 -6.07 11.42
CA GLU A 369 -7.13 -6.17 9.94
C GLU A 369 -5.88 -6.85 9.38
N LEU A 370 -4.70 -6.58 9.94
CA LEU A 370 -3.48 -7.29 9.59
C LEU A 370 -3.59 -8.78 9.94
N ALA A 371 -4.05 -9.12 11.16
CA ALA A 371 -4.28 -10.50 11.57
C ALA A 371 -5.29 -11.20 10.64
N GLN A 372 -6.41 -10.55 10.32
CA GLN A 372 -7.40 -11.09 9.39
C GLN A 372 -6.84 -11.26 7.97
N GLY A 373 -5.97 -10.34 7.52
CA GLY A 373 -5.29 -10.44 6.23
C GLY A 373 -4.38 -11.66 6.14
N LEU A 374 -3.61 -11.94 7.19
CA LEU A 374 -2.77 -13.14 7.31
C LEU A 374 -3.62 -14.41 7.36
N ALA A 375 -4.72 -14.41 8.12
CA ALA A 375 -5.66 -15.53 8.16
C ALA A 375 -6.32 -15.78 6.79
N ASN A 376 -6.72 -14.75 6.06
CA ASN A 376 -7.28 -14.86 4.71
C ASN A 376 -6.25 -15.37 3.69
N PHE A 377 -4.97 -15.10 3.90
CA PHE A 377 -3.88 -15.65 3.09
C PHE A 377 -3.70 -17.15 3.33
N GLY A 378 -4.18 -17.68 4.46
CA GLY A 378 -4.19 -19.09 4.81
C GLY A 378 -3.36 -19.44 6.05
N ILE A 379 -2.86 -18.43 6.79
CA ILE A 379 -2.12 -18.68 8.04
C ILE A 379 -3.11 -18.95 9.16
N GLN A 380 -2.84 -20.02 9.93
CA GLN A 380 -3.57 -20.41 11.13
C GLN A 380 -2.74 -20.10 12.39
N GLY A 381 -3.39 -19.98 13.55
CA GLY A 381 -2.70 -19.77 14.83
C GLY A 381 -3.51 -18.98 15.83
N ARG A 382 -2.99 -18.85 17.05
CA ARG A 382 -3.67 -18.16 18.16
C ARG A 382 -3.93 -16.68 17.85
N PHE A 383 -3.09 -16.04 17.05
CA PHE A 383 -3.21 -14.63 16.66
C PHE A 383 -4.56 -14.26 16.03
N ILE A 384 -5.34 -15.24 15.58
CA ILE A 384 -6.69 -15.05 15.02
C ILE A 384 -7.73 -14.84 16.14
N LEU A 385 -7.52 -15.49 17.27
CA LEU A 385 -8.49 -15.55 18.39
C LEU A 385 -8.07 -14.69 19.57
N GLU A 386 -6.77 -14.47 19.75
CA GLU A 386 -6.19 -13.76 20.88
C GLU A 386 -5.49 -12.47 20.40
N PRO A 387 -5.48 -11.41 21.22
CA PRO A 387 -4.71 -10.19 20.89
C PRO A 387 -3.23 -10.52 20.70
N CYS A 388 -2.70 -10.18 19.53
CA CYS A 388 -1.31 -10.37 19.16
C CYS A 388 -0.63 -9.01 18.98
N SER A 389 0.62 -8.90 19.37
CA SER A 389 1.36 -7.68 19.19
C SER A 389 1.68 -7.44 17.70
N HIS A 390 1.93 -6.19 17.38
CA HIS A 390 2.36 -5.77 16.05
C HIS A 390 3.64 -6.48 15.58
N ASP A 391 4.60 -6.62 16.51
CA ASP A 391 5.89 -7.23 16.23
C ASP A 391 5.75 -8.74 15.94
N GLU A 392 4.78 -9.41 16.57
CA GLU A 392 4.47 -10.80 16.28
C GLU A 392 3.82 -10.97 14.90
N LEU A 393 2.90 -10.09 14.49
CA LEU A 393 2.26 -10.15 13.17
C LEU A 393 3.25 -9.82 12.02
N ASP A 394 4.17 -8.89 12.23
CA ASP A 394 5.25 -8.62 11.28
C ASP A 394 6.24 -9.80 11.22
N ALA A 395 6.52 -10.48 12.34
CA ALA A 395 7.30 -11.71 12.35
C ALA A 395 6.61 -12.85 11.57
N ILE A 396 5.28 -13.02 11.68
CA ILE A 396 4.53 -13.96 10.84
C ILE A 396 4.72 -13.59 9.35
N THR A 397 4.61 -12.31 9.00
CA THR A 397 4.81 -11.85 7.62
C THR A 397 6.23 -12.20 7.13
N SER A 398 7.26 -11.99 7.96
CA SER A 398 8.64 -12.38 7.64
C SER A 398 8.77 -13.88 7.41
N ALA A 399 8.12 -14.72 8.22
CA ALA A 399 8.09 -16.16 8.03
C ALA A 399 7.40 -16.57 6.71
N VAL A 400 6.33 -15.88 6.32
CA VAL A 400 5.67 -16.10 5.02
C VAL A 400 6.61 -15.78 3.86
N VAL A 401 7.45 -14.74 3.95
CA VAL A 401 8.47 -14.44 2.93
C VAL A 401 9.45 -15.62 2.77
N ALA A 402 9.79 -16.31 3.87
CA ALA A 402 10.63 -17.51 3.78
C ALA A 402 9.94 -18.66 3.00
N HIS A 403 8.61 -18.79 3.07
CA HIS A 403 7.88 -19.76 2.22
C HIS A 403 7.94 -19.38 0.73
N PHE A 404 7.80 -18.07 0.40
CA PHE A 404 8.00 -17.61 -0.98
C PHE A 404 9.42 -17.92 -1.48
N TYR A 405 10.41 -17.70 -0.61
CA TYR A 405 11.82 -18.01 -0.92
C TYR A 405 12.01 -19.51 -1.19
N LEU A 406 11.49 -20.40 -0.34
CA LEU A 406 11.58 -21.86 -0.51
C LEU A 406 10.84 -22.36 -1.74
N ALA A 407 9.70 -21.75 -2.09
CA ALA A 407 8.94 -22.10 -3.28
C ALA A 407 9.56 -21.57 -4.60
N GLY A 408 10.63 -20.76 -4.54
CA GLY A 408 11.19 -20.09 -5.73
C GLY A 408 10.33 -18.94 -6.27
N GLU A 409 9.26 -18.57 -5.56
CA GLU A 409 8.31 -17.51 -5.93
C GLU A 409 8.69 -16.18 -5.26
N TYR A 410 9.93 -15.78 -5.40
CA TYR A 410 10.47 -14.56 -4.80
C TYR A 410 11.27 -13.71 -5.80
N GLU A 411 11.49 -12.47 -5.45
CA GLU A 411 12.43 -11.57 -6.11
C GLU A 411 13.45 -11.07 -5.08
N GLY A 412 14.75 -11.20 -5.39
CA GLY A 412 15.83 -10.58 -4.63
C GLY A 412 16.07 -9.16 -5.13
N LEU A 413 15.85 -8.16 -4.27
CA LEU A 413 16.05 -6.76 -4.61
C LEU A 413 17.44 -6.29 -4.20
N GLY A 414 18.10 -5.55 -5.09
CA GLY A 414 19.40 -4.96 -4.85
C GLY A 414 20.59 -5.85 -5.25
N ASP A 415 21.77 -5.43 -4.87
CA ASP A 415 23.03 -6.11 -5.16
C ASP A 415 23.33 -7.18 -4.08
N GLU A 416 23.82 -8.34 -4.48
CA GLU A 416 24.17 -9.44 -3.55
C GLU A 416 25.24 -9.01 -2.53
N ARG A 417 26.14 -8.12 -2.91
CA ARG A 417 27.20 -7.58 -2.02
C ARG A 417 26.66 -6.68 -0.91
N GLU A 418 25.44 -6.16 -1.08
CA GLU A 418 24.72 -5.34 -0.07
C GLU A 418 23.76 -6.17 0.79
N ALA A 419 23.69 -7.49 0.59
CA ALA A 419 22.62 -8.41 0.97
C ALA A 419 21.27 -8.05 0.29
N GLN A 420 20.76 -8.97 -0.52
CA GLN A 420 19.48 -8.77 -1.21
C GLN A 420 18.33 -8.81 -0.22
N LEU A 421 17.40 -7.89 -0.40
CA LEU A 421 16.10 -7.93 0.26
C LEU A 421 15.17 -8.87 -0.51
N ILE A 422 14.65 -9.89 0.15
CA ILE A 422 13.73 -10.86 -0.45
C ILE A 422 12.29 -10.35 -0.32
N VAL A 423 11.58 -10.34 -1.44
CA VAL A 423 10.15 -10.00 -1.49
C VAL A 423 9.36 -11.05 -2.26
N PRO A 424 8.06 -11.25 -1.96
CA PRO A 424 7.18 -12.12 -2.74
C PRO A 424 7.17 -11.73 -4.23
N LYS A 425 7.22 -12.73 -5.13
CA LYS A 425 7.02 -12.55 -6.56
C LYS A 425 5.60 -12.96 -6.91
N ILE A 426 4.73 -11.98 -7.07
CA ILE A 426 3.38 -12.23 -7.55
C ILE A 426 3.38 -12.01 -9.06
N THR A 427 3.26 -13.09 -9.82
CA THR A 427 3.08 -13.01 -11.27
C THR A 427 1.70 -12.41 -11.56
N ASN A 428 1.69 -11.20 -12.10
CA ASN A 428 0.46 -10.55 -12.52
C ASN A 428 -0.01 -11.19 -13.85
N PRO A 429 -1.13 -11.94 -13.90
CA PRO A 429 -1.57 -12.62 -15.12
C PRO A 429 -1.95 -11.66 -16.27
N MET A 430 -1.95 -10.35 -16.05
CA MET A 430 -2.26 -9.33 -17.07
C MET A 430 -1.08 -8.93 -17.98
N ARG A 431 0.14 -9.42 -17.78
CA ARG A 431 1.28 -9.12 -18.67
C ARG A 431 1.44 -10.09 -19.86
N LEU A 432 0.55 -11.08 -20.02
CA LEU A 432 0.64 -12.07 -21.12
C LEU A 432 -0.29 -11.77 -22.30
N SER A 433 -0.54 -10.51 -22.66
CA SER A 433 -1.17 -10.18 -23.95
C SER A 433 -0.67 -8.87 -24.53
N THR A 434 0.64 -8.81 -24.82
CA THR A 434 1.18 -7.94 -25.86
C THR A 434 2.00 -8.81 -26.78
N LYS A 435 1.32 -9.48 -27.71
CA LYS A 435 1.80 -9.78 -29.04
C LYS A 435 0.87 -9.12 -30.03
#